data_0a19b95e4d8ba2649292b78fcedfbb37
#
_entry.id   0a19b95e4d8ba2649292b78fcedfbb37
#
_cell.length_a   1.000
_cell.length_b   1.000
_cell.length_c   1.000
_cell.angle_alpha   90.00
_cell.angle_beta   90.00
_cell.angle_gamma   90.00
#
_symmetry.space_group_name_H-M   'P 1'
#
loop_
_entity.id
_entity.type
_entity.pdbx_description
1 polymer ?
#
loop_
_entity_poly.entity_id
_entity_poly.type
_entity_poly.pdbx_seq_one_letter_code
_entity_poly.pdbx_strand_id
1 'polypeptide(L)'
;PTRRSSDLSEMLRQFLGLDGQSLNQSNLQSIFQEQPLLIAVFACIIGPLMEELLFRQILLRYLRRSLPTWLSIFIVALAFALIHMHSLSLSEWIGAVGYLGGGFAFSIIYVKEKENIYYPLLVHMLGNSLALIIVAISSM
;
A
#
# COMPACT_ATOMS: atom_id res chain seq x y z
N PRO A 1 28.31 19.98 9.66
CA PRO A 1 27.55 19.82 10.91
C PRO A 1 26.19 19.12 10.73
N THR A 2 26.00 18.28 9.72
CA THR A 2 24.72 17.58 9.45
C THR A 2 24.74 16.08 9.79
N ARG A 3 25.88 15.58 10.32
CA ARG A 3 26.08 14.15 10.63
C ARG A 3 25.36 13.66 11.89
N ARG A 4 25.09 14.55 12.86
CA ARG A 4 24.62 14.15 14.20
C ARG A 4 23.12 13.79 14.30
N SER A 5 22.29 14.31 13.40
CA SER A 5 20.85 13.98 13.39
C SER A 5 20.55 12.69 12.61
N SER A 6 21.36 12.37 11.59
CA SER A 6 21.29 11.09 10.88
C SER A 6 21.68 9.91 11.77
N ASP A 7 22.73 10.08 12.58
CA ASP A 7 23.22 9.03 13.46
C ASP A 7 22.21 8.63 14.54
N LEU A 8 21.47 9.60 15.11
CA LEU A 8 20.45 9.30 16.13
C LEU A 8 19.22 8.58 15.54
N SER A 9 18.81 8.97 14.35
CA SER A 9 17.70 8.31 13.66
C SER A 9 18.06 6.89 13.22
N GLU A 10 19.30 6.68 12.78
CA GLU A 10 19.83 5.34 12.46
C GLU A 10 19.99 4.48 13.71
N MET A 11 20.54 5.02 14.79
CA MET A 11 20.63 4.31 16.07
C MET A 11 19.24 3.93 16.63
N LEU A 12 18.27 4.81 16.52
CA LEU A 12 16.88 4.52 16.91
C LEU A 12 16.26 3.43 16.06
N ARG A 13 16.48 3.44 14.75
CA ARG A 13 16.03 2.39 13.84
C ARG A 13 16.67 1.04 14.18
N GLN A 14 17.99 1.01 14.40
CA GLN A 14 18.71 -0.18 14.83
C GLN A 14 18.21 -0.70 16.17
N PHE A 15 18.02 0.17 17.16
CA PHE A 15 17.56 -0.21 18.49
C PHE A 15 16.12 -0.76 18.47
N LEU A 16 15.27 -0.22 17.58
CA LEU A 16 13.88 -0.67 17.41
C LEU A 16 13.75 -1.85 16.44
N GLY A 17 14.85 -2.36 15.88
CA GLY A 17 14.82 -3.41 14.86
C GLY A 17 14.14 -2.98 13.56
N LEU A 18 14.18 -1.69 13.24
CA LEU A 18 13.55 -1.07 12.06
C LEU A 18 14.51 -1.00 10.87
N ASP A 19 15.59 -1.79 10.87
CA ASP A 19 16.64 -1.76 9.85
C ASP A 19 16.23 -2.32 8.49
N GLY A 20 14.97 -2.76 8.35
CA GLY A 20 14.44 -3.26 7.08
C GLY A 20 13.29 -2.39 6.56
N GLN A 21 13.40 -1.95 5.33
CA GLN A 21 12.21 -1.63 4.53
C GLN A 21 11.37 -2.91 4.43
N SER A 22 10.03 -2.78 4.31
CA SER A 22 9.22 -3.95 4.01
C SER A 22 9.74 -4.64 2.74
N LEU A 23 9.67 -5.96 2.68
CA LEU A 23 10.15 -6.72 1.52
C LEU A 23 9.47 -6.26 0.22
N ASN A 24 8.20 -5.86 0.32
CA ASN A 24 7.49 -5.29 -0.82
C ASN A 24 8.17 -4.03 -1.35
N GLN A 25 8.59 -3.12 -0.48
CA GLN A 25 9.24 -1.87 -0.87
C GLN A 25 10.66 -2.10 -1.43
N SER A 26 11.43 -3.01 -0.83
CA SER A 26 12.78 -3.35 -1.32
C SER A 26 12.73 -4.05 -2.68
N ASN A 27 11.76 -4.94 -2.89
CA ASN A 27 11.54 -5.61 -4.17
C ASN A 27 11.13 -4.60 -5.27
N LEU A 28 10.24 -3.67 -4.96
CA LEU A 28 9.87 -2.60 -5.90
C LEU A 28 11.07 -1.75 -6.32
N GLN A 29 11.96 -1.40 -5.37
CA GLN A 29 13.17 -0.65 -5.66
C GLN A 29 14.14 -1.41 -6.57
N SER A 30 14.37 -2.69 -6.30
CA SER A 30 15.29 -3.51 -7.12
C SER A 30 14.76 -3.69 -8.56
N ILE A 31 13.47 -3.99 -8.72
CA ILE A 31 12.86 -4.14 -10.05
C ILE A 31 12.81 -2.80 -10.79
N PHE A 32 12.61 -1.69 -10.06
CA PHE A 32 12.63 -0.36 -10.67
C PHE A 32 13.98 -0.02 -11.31
N GLN A 33 15.08 -0.42 -10.67
CA GLN A 33 16.42 -0.20 -11.25
C GLN A 33 16.67 -1.02 -12.51
N GLU A 34 16.12 -2.23 -12.58
CA GLU A 34 16.31 -3.11 -13.73
C GLU A 34 15.34 -2.81 -14.89
N GLN A 35 14.05 -2.57 -14.58
CA GLN A 35 12.98 -2.43 -15.55
C GLN A 35 11.96 -1.34 -15.15
N PRO A 36 12.34 -0.07 -15.18
CA PRO A 36 11.52 1.03 -14.64
C PRO A 36 10.15 1.18 -15.33
N LEU A 37 10.08 0.98 -16.63
CA LEU A 37 8.82 1.07 -17.37
C LEU A 37 7.86 -0.07 -17.04
N LEU A 38 8.38 -1.28 -16.91
CA LEU A 38 7.57 -2.45 -16.57
C LEU A 38 6.95 -2.28 -15.19
N ILE A 39 7.76 -1.91 -14.19
CA ILE A 39 7.25 -1.73 -12.82
C ILE A 39 6.28 -0.55 -12.73
N ALA A 40 6.48 0.53 -13.50
CA ALA A 40 5.54 1.65 -13.54
C ALA A 40 4.16 1.22 -14.04
N VAL A 41 4.10 0.44 -15.12
CA VAL A 41 2.82 -0.08 -15.64
C VAL A 41 2.16 -1.03 -14.66
N PHE A 42 2.91 -1.97 -14.07
CA PHE A 42 2.33 -2.93 -13.13
C PHE A 42 1.92 -2.28 -11.81
N ALA A 43 2.78 -1.47 -11.19
CA ALA A 43 2.52 -0.90 -9.89
C ALA A 43 1.49 0.25 -9.93
N CYS A 44 1.44 1.03 -11.01
CA CYS A 44 0.56 2.20 -11.08
C CYS A 44 -0.76 1.96 -11.82
N ILE A 45 -0.86 0.90 -12.63
CA ILE A 45 -2.05 0.65 -13.45
C ILE A 45 -2.62 -0.74 -13.19
N ILE A 46 -1.88 -1.80 -13.51
CA ILE A 46 -2.41 -3.17 -13.50
C ILE A 46 -2.68 -3.63 -12.07
N GLY A 47 -1.74 -3.43 -11.14
CA GLY A 47 -1.90 -3.77 -9.73
C GLY A 47 -3.15 -3.12 -9.11
N PRO A 48 -3.24 -1.77 -9.10
CA PRO A 48 -4.42 -1.08 -8.62
C PRO A 48 -5.72 -1.55 -9.24
N LEU A 49 -5.75 -1.80 -10.55
CA LEU A 49 -6.95 -2.30 -11.24
C LEU A 49 -7.38 -3.67 -10.69
N MET A 50 -6.45 -4.61 -10.61
CA MET A 50 -6.73 -5.96 -10.10
C MET A 50 -7.13 -5.95 -8.62
N GLU A 51 -6.47 -5.12 -7.81
CA GLU A 51 -6.78 -4.98 -6.40
C GLU A 51 -8.14 -4.35 -6.16
N GLU A 52 -8.49 -3.27 -6.87
CA GLU A 52 -9.81 -2.66 -6.73
C GLU A 52 -10.93 -3.61 -7.20
N LEU A 53 -10.73 -4.36 -8.27
CA LEU A 53 -11.68 -5.38 -8.71
C LEU A 53 -11.87 -6.46 -7.65
N LEU A 54 -10.77 -7.00 -7.09
CA LEU A 54 -10.84 -8.06 -6.10
C LEU A 54 -11.45 -7.56 -4.78
N PHE A 55 -10.93 -6.47 -4.22
CA PHE A 55 -11.29 -6.02 -2.88
C PHE A 55 -12.60 -5.25 -2.85
N ARG A 56 -12.91 -4.41 -3.85
CA ARG A 56 -14.10 -3.55 -3.84
C ARG A 56 -15.26 -4.18 -4.60
N GLN A 57 -15.05 -4.60 -5.84
CA GLN A 57 -16.13 -5.17 -6.64
C GLN A 57 -16.54 -6.57 -6.19
N ILE A 58 -15.61 -7.40 -5.76
CA ILE A 58 -15.91 -8.77 -5.36
C ILE A 58 -16.08 -8.84 -3.84
N LEU A 59 -15.01 -8.65 -3.06
CA LEU A 59 -15.01 -8.96 -1.63
C LEU A 59 -15.91 -8.01 -0.82
N LEU A 60 -15.74 -6.69 -0.96
CA LEU A 60 -16.53 -5.71 -0.20
C LEU A 60 -18.01 -5.81 -0.55
N ARG A 61 -18.31 -5.88 -1.83
CA ARG A 61 -19.70 -6.00 -2.31
C ARG A 61 -20.36 -7.30 -1.83
N TYR A 62 -19.62 -8.40 -1.80
CA TYR A 62 -20.10 -9.67 -1.27
C TYR A 62 -20.38 -9.60 0.23
N LEU A 63 -19.44 -9.10 1.02
CA LEU A 63 -19.59 -9.00 2.48
C LEU A 63 -20.75 -8.09 2.89
N ARG A 64 -20.96 -7.00 2.19
CA ARG A 64 -22.07 -6.05 2.45
C ARG A 64 -23.46 -6.63 2.25
N ARG A 65 -23.59 -7.78 1.63
CA ARG A 65 -24.90 -8.48 1.52
C ARG A 65 -25.35 -9.10 2.84
N SER A 66 -24.40 -9.46 3.71
CA SER A 66 -24.65 -10.20 4.94
C SER A 66 -24.15 -9.51 6.20
N LEU A 67 -23.25 -8.54 6.06
CA LEU A 67 -22.61 -7.83 7.18
C LEU A 67 -22.91 -6.33 7.12
N PRO A 68 -22.89 -5.64 8.27
CA PRO A 68 -22.94 -4.19 8.32
C PRO A 68 -21.78 -3.58 7.51
N THR A 69 -22.03 -2.44 6.86
CA THR A 69 -21.06 -1.79 5.98
C THR A 69 -19.73 -1.50 6.67
N TRP A 70 -19.76 -1.02 7.92
CA TRP A 70 -18.53 -0.72 8.67
C TRP A 70 -17.65 -1.95 8.92
N LEU A 71 -18.30 -3.10 9.23
CA LEU A 71 -17.59 -4.35 9.46
C LEU A 71 -17.01 -4.91 8.15
N SER A 72 -17.77 -4.80 7.05
CA SER A 72 -17.29 -5.19 5.72
C SER A 72 -16.07 -4.36 5.31
N ILE A 73 -16.09 -3.04 5.53
CA ILE A 73 -14.95 -2.15 5.27
C ILE A 73 -13.74 -2.56 6.11
N PHE A 74 -13.94 -2.83 7.41
CA PHE A 74 -12.87 -3.24 8.31
C PHE A 74 -12.20 -4.54 7.85
N ILE A 75 -13.01 -5.57 7.53
CA ILE A 75 -12.49 -6.87 7.06
C ILE A 75 -11.71 -6.69 5.76
N VAL A 76 -12.24 -5.94 4.80
CA VAL A 76 -11.58 -5.70 3.52
C VAL A 76 -10.28 -4.91 3.68
N ALA A 77 -10.27 -3.88 4.53
CA ALA A 77 -9.06 -3.11 4.80
C ALA A 77 -7.97 -3.96 5.46
N LEU A 78 -8.36 -4.81 6.41
CA LEU A 78 -7.44 -5.76 7.05
C LEU A 78 -6.89 -6.78 6.05
N ALA A 79 -7.75 -7.38 5.24
CA ALA A 79 -7.33 -8.34 4.21
C ALA A 79 -6.38 -7.67 3.19
N PHE A 80 -6.68 -6.43 2.79
CA PHE A 80 -5.82 -5.64 1.91
C PHE A 80 -4.43 -5.40 2.51
N ALA A 81 -4.35 -5.07 3.80
CA ALA A 81 -3.06 -4.89 4.47
C ALA A 81 -2.28 -6.20 4.57
N LEU A 82 -2.95 -7.30 4.95
CA LEU A 82 -2.31 -8.59 5.18
C LEU A 82 -1.70 -9.21 3.91
N ILE A 83 -2.31 -9.01 2.74
CA ILE A 83 -1.73 -9.55 1.49
C ILE A 83 -0.43 -8.85 1.08
N HIS A 84 -0.16 -7.65 1.62
CA HIS A 84 1.06 -6.90 1.35
C HIS A 84 2.19 -7.23 2.34
N MET A 85 1.92 -8.05 3.36
CA MET A 85 2.93 -8.52 4.31
C MET A 85 3.56 -9.82 3.82
N HIS A 86 4.89 -9.88 3.86
CA HIS A 86 5.67 -11.05 3.44
C HIS A 86 6.25 -11.81 4.64
N SER A 87 6.23 -11.20 5.83
CA SER A 87 6.67 -11.81 7.08
C SER A 87 5.97 -11.17 8.28
N LEU A 88 6.18 -11.74 9.46
CA LEU A 88 5.64 -11.17 10.73
C LEU A 88 6.66 -10.27 11.43
N SER A 89 7.61 -9.70 10.72
CA SER A 89 8.59 -8.77 11.27
C SER A 89 7.96 -7.41 11.63
N LEU A 90 8.58 -6.69 12.54
CA LEU A 90 8.10 -5.38 12.96
C LEU A 90 8.05 -4.37 11.79
N SER A 91 9.01 -4.44 10.88
CA SER A 91 9.04 -3.60 9.68
C SER A 91 7.84 -3.85 8.75
N GLU A 92 7.42 -5.10 8.60
CA GLU A 92 6.23 -5.46 7.82
C GLU A 92 4.93 -4.95 8.49
N TRP A 93 4.82 -5.06 9.82
CA TRP A 93 3.68 -4.50 10.55
C TRP A 93 3.60 -2.97 10.42
N ILE A 94 4.72 -2.26 10.47
CA ILE A 94 4.75 -0.81 10.25
C ILE A 94 4.32 -0.47 8.82
N GLY A 95 4.83 -1.20 7.82
CA GLY A 95 4.42 -1.05 6.43
C GLY A 95 2.93 -1.31 6.23
N ALA A 96 2.39 -2.34 6.91
CA ALA A 96 1.00 -2.72 6.84
C ALA A 96 0.03 -1.62 7.30
N VAL A 97 0.45 -0.72 8.21
CA VAL A 97 -0.37 0.44 8.64
C VAL A 97 -0.73 1.34 7.45
N GLY A 98 0.22 1.57 6.54
CA GLY A 98 -0.04 2.35 5.32
C GLY A 98 -1.05 1.66 4.41
N TYR A 99 -0.90 0.35 4.18
CA TYR A 99 -1.85 -0.44 3.40
C TYR A 99 -3.22 -0.54 4.06
N LEU A 100 -3.28 -0.64 5.38
CA LEU A 100 -4.53 -0.61 6.15
C LEU A 100 -5.26 0.72 5.93
N GLY A 101 -4.54 1.85 6.02
CA GLY A 101 -5.07 3.18 5.74
C GLY A 101 -5.62 3.31 4.32
N GLY A 102 -4.88 2.85 3.31
CA GLY A 102 -5.32 2.77 1.93
C GLY A 102 -6.55 1.89 1.77
N GLY A 103 -6.56 0.71 2.38
CA GLY A 103 -7.68 -0.22 2.40
C GLY A 103 -8.98 0.41 2.92
N PHE A 104 -8.89 1.17 4.02
CA PHE A 104 -10.03 1.95 4.55
C PHE A 104 -10.46 3.05 3.58
N ALA A 105 -9.52 3.89 3.14
CA ALA A 105 -9.82 5.04 2.29
C ALA A 105 -10.52 4.62 1.00
N PHE A 106 -9.97 3.65 0.27
CA PHE A 106 -10.55 3.16 -0.98
C PHE A 106 -11.91 2.49 -0.77
N SER A 107 -12.09 1.73 0.33
CA SER A 107 -13.38 1.11 0.65
C SER A 107 -14.45 2.15 1.00
N ILE A 108 -14.09 3.19 1.74
CA ILE A 108 -15.00 4.30 2.08
C ILE A 108 -15.40 5.08 0.82
N ILE A 109 -14.43 5.40 -0.03
CA ILE A 109 -14.68 6.08 -1.32
C ILE A 109 -15.65 5.24 -2.16
N TYR A 110 -15.36 3.95 -2.33
CA TYR A 110 -16.21 3.04 -3.09
C TYR A 110 -17.66 3.04 -2.61
N VAL A 111 -17.88 2.96 -1.29
CA VAL A 111 -19.22 2.96 -0.70
C VAL A 111 -19.93 4.32 -0.87
N LYS A 112 -19.21 5.43 -0.64
CA LYS A 112 -19.75 6.79 -0.77
C LYS A 112 -20.13 7.13 -2.22
N GLU A 113 -19.32 6.67 -3.16
CA GLU A 113 -19.53 6.89 -4.60
C GLU A 113 -20.45 5.82 -5.24
N LYS A 114 -21.38 5.27 -4.44
CA LYS A 114 -22.43 4.34 -4.90
C LYS A 114 -21.88 3.09 -5.60
N GLU A 115 -20.82 2.54 -5.07
CA GLU A 115 -20.11 1.35 -5.61
C GLU A 115 -19.49 1.58 -7.00
N ASN A 116 -19.16 2.81 -7.31
CA ASN A 116 -18.44 3.15 -8.53
C ASN A 116 -16.93 2.97 -8.32
N ILE A 117 -16.37 1.96 -8.99
CA ILE A 117 -14.96 1.55 -8.85
C ILE A 117 -13.97 2.61 -9.39
N TYR A 118 -14.39 3.47 -10.31
CA TYR A 118 -13.48 4.44 -10.94
C TYR A 118 -12.88 5.42 -9.92
N TYR A 119 -13.60 5.81 -8.90
CA TYR A 119 -13.11 6.75 -7.89
C TYR A 119 -11.99 6.17 -7.02
N PRO A 120 -12.16 5.03 -6.33
CA PRO A 120 -11.05 4.45 -5.57
C PRO A 120 -9.89 4.02 -6.47
N LEU A 121 -10.16 3.53 -7.69
CA LEU A 121 -9.13 3.18 -8.66
C LEU A 121 -8.25 4.37 -9.03
N LEU A 122 -8.84 5.53 -9.37
CA LEU A 122 -8.08 6.74 -9.69
C LEU A 122 -7.21 7.21 -8.51
N VAL A 123 -7.77 7.21 -7.30
CA VAL A 123 -7.03 7.61 -6.09
C VAL A 123 -5.89 6.64 -5.81
N HIS A 124 -6.12 5.33 -5.99
CA HIS A 124 -5.10 4.30 -5.82
C HIS A 124 -3.97 4.43 -6.84
N MET A 125 -4.31 4.58 -8.14
CA MET A 125 -3.32 4.79 -9.20
C MET A 125 -2.48 6.06 -8.96
N LEU A 126 -3.09 7.15 -8.52
CA LEU A 126 -2.39 8.38 -8.17
C LEU A 126 -1.46 8.18 -6.97
N GLY A 127 -1.91 7.50 -5.93
CA GLY A 127 -1.10 7.18 -4.75
C GLY A 127 0.14 6.37 -5.11
N ASN A 128 -0.03 5.30 -5.88
CA ASN A 128 1.09 4.46 -6.33
C ASN A 128 2.03 5.22 -7.27
N SER A 129 1.51 6.08 -8.14
CA SER A 129 2.33 6.92 -9.03
C SER A 129 3.18 7.90 -8.24
N LEU A 130 2.62 8.56 -7.21
CA LEU A 130 3.37 9.45 -6.33
C LEU A 130 4.45 8.69 -5.55
N ALA A 131 4.13 7.52 -5.01
CA ALA A 131 5.10 6.68 -4.33
C ALA A 131 6.26 6.27 -5.24
N LEU A 132 5.97 5.88 -6.49
CA LEU A 132 6.98 5.52 -7.47
C LEU A 132 7.87 6.70 -7.87
N ILE A 133 7.31 7.90 -8.01
CA ILE A 133 8.07 9.14 -8.27
C ILE A 133 9.04 9.42 -7.11
N ILE A 134 8.59 9.27 -5.86
CA ILE A 134 9.45 9.46 -4.68
C ILE A 134 10.60 8.46 -4.72
N VAL A 135 10.34 7.18 -5.03
CA VAL A 135 11.38 6.15 -5.18
C VAL A 135 12.37 6.54 -6.29
N ALA A 136 11.87 6.99 -7.43
CA ALA A 136 12.73 7.41 -8.56
C ALA A 136 13.65 8.58 -8.18
N ILE A 137 13.13 9.58 -7.47
CA ILE A 137 13.93 10.75 -7.03
C ILE A 137 14.97 10.33 -5.99
N SER A 138 14.61 9.44 -5.06
CA SER A 138 15.53 8.99 -3.99
C SER A 138 16.64 8.06 -4.49
N SER A 139 16.51 7.50 -5.69
CA SER A 139 17.52 6.63 -6.33
C SER A 139 18.48 7.36 -7.27
N MET A 140 18.28 8.67 -7.50
CA MET A 140 19.18 9.55 -8.26
C MET A 140 20.28 10.13 -7.37
#